data_b3479b505c42c243b4ddf525226e8c5d
#
_entry.id   b3479b505c42c243b4ddf525226e8c5d
#
_cell.length_a   1.000
_cell.length_b   1.000
_cell.length_c   1.000
_cell.angle_alpha   90.00
_cell.angle_beta   90.00
_cell.angle_gamma   90.00
#
_symmetry.space_group_name_H-M   'P 1'
#
loop_
_entity.id
_entity.type
_entity.pdbx_description
1 polymer ?
#
loop_
_entity_poly.entity_id
_entity_poly.type
_entity_poly.pdbx_seq_one_letter_code
_entity_poly.pdbx_strand_id
1 'polypeptide(L)'
;MSFIDGINIIHLMKEIDLYNVTCNTDDNYVQHCCVMLCSLFENNKDLCFHIHIMTHNLSHKSIDILERLVLRYYHKITIYSVDESKLEGVVFRKNRPLTKAAYYRVLLPEVLDVSIEKVLYLDCDIVVVGEVKELF
;
A
#
# COMPACT_ATOMS: atom_id res chain seq x y z
N MET A 1 -15.75 1.30 38.77
CA MET A 1 -14.60 1.01 37.88
C MET A 1 -15.01 -0.15 37.00
N SER A 2 -15.53 0.12 35.79
CA SER A 2 -16.01 -0.94 34.90
C SER A 2 -14.83 -1.48 34.12
N PHE A 3 -14.49 -2.73 34.32
CA PHE A 3 -13.65 -3.51 33.43
C PHE A 3 -14.32 -3.53 32.04
N ILE A 4 -13.77 -2.80 31.09
CA ILE A 4 -14.10 -3.02 29.69
C ILE A 4 -13.39 -4.33 29.34
N ASP A 5 -14.18 -5.40 29.23
CA ASP A 5 -13.68 -6.73 28.94
C ASP A 5 -12.83 -6.69 27.67
N GLY A 6 -11.58 -7.16 27.75
CA GLY A 6 -10.65 -7.25 26.62
C GLY A 6 -11.18 -8.04 25.42
N ILE A 7 -12.24 -8.83 25.64
CA ILE A 7 -12.97 -9.57 24.60
C ILE A 7 -13.73 -8.63 23.67
N ASN A 8 -14.26 -7.51 24.18
CA ASN A 8 -15.02 -6.55 23.36
C ASN A 8 -14.13 -5.71 22.44
N ILE A 9 -12.91 -5.39 22.86
CA ILE A 9 -11.96 -4.63 22.03
C ILE A 9 -11.46 -5.48 20.86
N ILE A 10 -11.17 -6.76 21.09
CA ILE A 10 -10.73 -7.70 20.02
C ILE A 10 -11.89 -7.98 19.04
N HIS A 11 -13.13 -8.00 19.53
CA HIS A 11 -14.32 -8.19 18.67
C HIS A 11 -14.62 -6.93 17.84
N LEU A 12 -14.49 -5.74 18.44
CA LEU A 12 -14.59 -4.45 17.74
C LEU A 12 -13.48 -4.25 16.68
N MET A 13 -12.26 -4.73 16.94
CA MET A 13 -11.18 -4.68 15.95
C MET A 13 -11.36 -5.67 14.79
N LYS A 14 -12.24 -6.68 14.90
CA LYS A 14 -12.56 -7.60 13.80
C LYS A 14 -13.58 -7.05 12.80
N GLU A 15 -14.28 -5.97 13.12
CA GLU A 15 -15.32 -5.37 12.28
C GLU A 15 -14.89 -4.06 11.59
N ILE A 16 -13.60 -3.69 11.69
CA ILE A 16 -13.11 -2.54 10.93
C ILE A 16 -12.85 -3.00 9.50
N ASP A 17 -13.67 -2.53 8.57
CA ASP A 17 -13.44 -2.72 7.15
C ASP A 17 -12.10 -2.08 6.76
N LEU A 18 -11.13 -2.91 6.40
CA LEU A 18 -9.84 -2.45 5.89
C LEU A 18 -9.89 -2.32 4.38
N TYR A 19 -9.69 -1.11 3.90
CA TYR A 19 -9.59 -0.82 2.48
C TYR A 19 -8.16 -1.06 2.01
N ASN A 20 -7.97 -2.08 1.17
CA ASN A 20 -6.65 -2.48 0.71
C ASN A 20 -6.19 -1.59 -0.45
N VAL A 21 -5.07 -0.92 -0.28
CA VAL A 21 -4.43 -0.07 -1.29
C VAL A 21 -3.01 -0.56 -1.54
N THR A 22 -2.62 -0.67 -2.79
CA THR A 22 -1.26 -1.06 -3.17
C THR A 22 -0.62 -0.02 -4.07
N CYS A 23 0.68 0.16 -3.91
CA CYS A 23 1.52 0.93 -4.81
C CYS A 23 2.93 0.32 -4.87
N ASN A 24 3.69 0.75 -5.86
CA ASN A 24 5.08 0.37 -6.04
C ASN A 24 5.96 1.59 -5.77
N THR A 25 7.07 1.40 -5.09
CA THR A 25 8.04 2.47 -4.90
C THR A 25 9.47 1.93 -4.80
N ASP A 26 10.43 2.80 -5.00
CA ASP A 26 11.85 2.61 -4.74
C ASP A 26 12.39 3.80 -3.95
N ASP A 27 13.68 3.77 -3.59
CA ASP A 27 14.30 4.85 -2.81
C ASP A 27 14.23 6.24 -3.48
N ASN A 28 14.16 6.30 -4.80
CA ASN A 28 14.07 7.56 -5.54
C ASN A 28 12.65 8.15 -5.48
N TYR A 29 11.63 7.29 -5.35
CA TYR A 29 10.21 7.67 -5.40
C TYR A 29 9.50 7.65 -4.03
N VAL A 30 10.18 7.28 -2.94
CA VAL A 30 9.60 7.29 -1.58
C VAL A 30 8.96 8.64 -1.24
N GLN A 31 9.60 9.74 -1.61
CA GLN A 31 9.05 11.08 -1.36
C GLN A 31 7.70 11.27 -2.05
N HIS A 32 7.57 10.87 -3.31
CA HIS A 32 6.33 10.95 -4.08
C HIS A 32 5.27 10.02 -3.48
N CYS A 33 5.66 8.81 -3.13
CA CYS A 33 4.79 7.85 -2.45
C CYS A 33 4.23 8.43 -1.14
N CYS A 34 5.05 9.10 -0.34
CA CYS A 34 4.59 9.77 0.88
C CYS A 34 3.55 10.87 0.59
N VAL A 35 3.74 11.66 -0.47
CA VAL A 35 2.77 12.70 -0.87
C VAL A 35 1.46 12.06 -1.31
N MET A 36 1.51 11.00 -2.11
CA MET A 36 0.32 10.26 -2.53
C MET A 36 -0.44 9.70 -1.32
N LEU A 37 0.25 9.02 -0.40
CA LEU A 37 -0.34 8.46 0.81
C LEU A 37 -0.94 9.53 1.72
N CYS A 38 -0.24 10.65 1.95
CA CYS A 38 -0.79 11.78 2.71
C CYS A 38 -2.09 12.29 2.07
N SER A 39 -2.10 12.48 0.75
CA SER A 39 -3.29 12.96 0.05
C SER A 39 -4.46 11.97 0.14
N LEU A 40 -4.18 10.67 0.07
CA LEU A 40 -5.16 9.62 0.27
C LEU A 40 -5.78 9.70 1.67
N PHE A 41 -4.96 9.77 2.70
CA PHE A 41 -5.42 9.78 4.10
C PHE A 41 -6.17 11.06 4.46
N GLU A 42 -5.68 12.22 4.01
CA GLU A 42 -6.33 13.51 4.29
C GLU A 42 -7.71 13.65 3.65
N ASN A 43 -7.92 13.03 2.49
CA ASN A 43 -9.21 13.09 1.80
C ASN A 43 -10.16 11.93 2.16
N ASN A 44 -9.75 10.99 3.03
CA ASN A 44 -10.54 9.80 3.39
C ASN A 44 -10.38 9.47 4.89
N LYS A 45 -10.62 10.44 5.76
CA LYS A 45 -10.37 10.36 7.22
C LYS A 45 -11.25 9.35 7.97
N ASP A 46 -12.35 8.97 7.37
CA ASP A 46 -13.31 8.00 7.91
C ASP A 46 -13.03 6.55 7.49
N LEU A 47 -12.03 6.34 6.62
CA LEU A 47 -11.63 5.01 6.16
C LEU A 47 -10.37 4.50 6.89
N CYS A 48 -10.33 3.19 7.13
CA CYS A 48 -9.15 2.49 7.60
C CYS A 48 -8.48 1.76 6.46
N PHE A 49 -7.22 2.09 6.19
CA PHE A 49 -6.47 1.49 5.07
C PHE A 49 -5.48 0.43 5.55
N HIS A 50 -5.30 -0.59 4.71
CA HIS A 50 -4.12 -1.43 4.72
C HIS A 50 -3.31 -1.14 3.46
N ILE A 51 -2.14 -0.54 3.65
CA ILE A 51 -1.24 -0.15 2.57
C ILE A 51 -0.27 -1.29 2.29
N HIS A 52 -0.23 -1.74 1.04
CA HIS A 52 0.65 -2.78 0.54
C HIS A 52 1.68 -2.15 -0.39
N ILE A 53 2.93 -2.04 0.06
CA ILE A 53 4.02 -1.49 -0.74
C ILE A 53 4.77 -2.63 -1.41
N MET A 54 4.85 -2.60 -2.73
CA MET A 54 5.67 -3.53 -3.49
C MET A 54 6.98 -2.85 -3.90
N THR A 55 8.09 -3.49 -3.63
CA THR A 55 9.42 -2.98 -3.95
C THR A 55 10.38 -4.12 -4.22
N HIS A 56 11.43 -3.89 -5.02
CA HIS A 56 12.52 -4.84 -5.12
C HIS A 56 13.53 -4.63 -3.98
N ASN A 57 13.85 -3.38 -3.70
CA ASN A 57 14.81 -3.01 -2.66
C ASN A 57 14.50 -1.61 -2.13
N LEU A 58 14.33 -1.50 -0.82
CA LEU A 58 14.22 -0.23 -0.11
C LEU A 58 15.29 -0.16 0.98
N SER A 59 15.91 0.99 1.14
CA SER A 59 16.78 1.25 2.28
C SER A 59 15.98 1.24 3.60
N HIS A 60 16.63 0.90 4.69
CA HIS A 60 16.01 0.97 6.03
C HIS A 60 15.43 2.35 6.35
N LYS A 61 16.10 3.41 5.86
CA LYS A 61 15.61 4.79 6.02
C LYS A 61 14.28 5.00 5.32
N SER A 62 14.12 4.51 4.09
CA SER A 62 12.89 4.62 3.32
C SER A 62 11.74 3.81 3.94
N ILE A 63 12.04 2.62 4.42
CA ILE A 63 11.10 1.78 5.16
C ILE A 63 10.60 2.52 6.40
N ASP A 64 11.49 3.04 7.23
CA ASP A 64 11.15 3.78 8.45
C ASP A 64 10.28 5.02 8.17
N ILE A 65 10.56 5.75 7.10
CA ILE A 65 9.74 6.90 6.68
C ILE A 65 8.31 6.47 6.34
N LEU A 66 8.15 5.43 5.53
CA LEU A 66 6.84 4.93 5.10
C LEU A 66 6.04 4.38 6.29
N GLU A 67 6.67 3.57 7.13
CA GLU A 67 6.03 2.99 8.30
C GLU A 67 5.57 4.08 9.29
N ARG A 68 6.43 5.03 9.62
CA ARG A 68 6.07 6.16 10.49
C ARG A 68 4.93 6.99 9.94
N LEU A 69 4.94 7.25 8.63
CA LEU A 69 3.86 8.00 8.00
C LEU A 69 2.54 7.28 8.13
N VAL A 70 2.48 6.03 7.71
CA VAL A 70 1.23 5.24 7.69
C VAL A 70 0.70 5.02 9.12
N LEU A 71 1.58 4.67 10.06
CA LEU A 71 1.20 4.46 11.46
C LEU A 71 0.74 5.76 12.15
N ARG A 72 1.29 6.93 11.76
CA ARG A 72 0.85 8.23 12.28
C ARG A 72 -0.62 8.53 11.95
N TYR A 73 -1.12 8.02 10.83
CA TYR A 73 -2.52 8.13 10.45
C TYR A 73 -3.38 6.94 10.94
N TYR A 74 -2.82 6.08 11.81
CA TYR A 74 -3.51 4.90 12.36
C TYR A 74 -3.92 3.87 11.31
N HIS A 75 -3.20 3.78 10.20
CA HIS A 75 -3.38 2.80 9.15
C HIS A 75 -2.40 1.64 9.28
N LYS A 76 -2.65 0.55 8.56
CA LYS A 76 -1.78 -0.62 8.50
C LYS A 76 -0.88 -0.55 7.26
N ILE A 77 0.35 -1.04 7.38
CA ILE A 77 1.29 -1.14 6.26
C ILE A 77 1.95 -2.52 6.23
N THR A 78 2.14 -3.04 5.03
CA THR A 78 2.98 -4.21 4.75
C THR A 78 3.86 -3.92 3.53
N ILE A 79 5.15 -4.17 3.67
CA ILE A 79 6.13 -3.96 2.59
C ILE A 79 6.57 -5.33 2.08
N TYR A 80 6.44 -5.55 0.77
CA TYR A 80 6.77 -6.79 0.10
C TYR A 80 8.02 -6.61 -0.77
N SER A 81 9.01 -7.48 -0.58
CA SER A 81 10.14 -7.57 -1.49
C SER A 81 9.76 -8.42 -2.70
N VAL A 82 9.80 -7.82 -3.88
CA VAL A 82 9.45 -8.48 -5.14
C VAL A 82 10.67 -9.20 -5.71
N ASP A 83 10.50 -10.47 -6.04
CA ASP A 83 11.49 -11.24 -6.79
C ASP A 83 11.37 -10.91 -8.28
N GLU A 84 12.29 -10.07 -8.78
CA GLU A 84 12.31 -9.65 -10.19
C GLU A 84 12.59 -10.80 -11.17
N SER A 85 13.12 -11.95 -10.71
CA SER A 85 13.32 -13.11 -11.59
C SER A 85 12.00 -13.64 -12.15
N LYS A 86 10.90 -13.42 -11.45
CA LYS A 86 9.55 -13.77 -11.91
C LYS A 86 9.06 -12.93 -13.08
N LEU A 87 9.73 -11.81 -13.37
CA LEU A 87 9.46 -10.97 -14.54
C LEU A 87 10.36 -11.32 -15.73
N GLU A 88 11.21 -12.33 -15.61
CA GLU A 88 12.01 -12.85 -16.73
C GLU A 88 11.08 -13.38 -17.82
N GLY A 89 11.27 -12.89 -19.05
CA GLY A 89 10.40 -13.22 -20.20
C GLY A 89 9.32 -12.19 -20.51
N VAL A 90 9.08 -11.22 -19.64
CA VAL A 90 8.25 -10.06 -19.96
C VAL A 90 9.00 -9.19 -20.98
N VAL A 91 8.45 -9.07 -22.18
CA VAL A 91 9.05 -8.25 -23.24
C VAL A 91 8.85 -6.78 -22.91
N PHE A 92 9.88 -6.16 -22.35
CA PHE A 92 9.90 -4.71 -22.14
C PHE A 92 10.03 -4.03 -23.52
N ARG A 93 9.07 -3.19 -23.89
CA ARG A 93 9.16 -2.41 -25.12
C ARG A 93 10.35 -1.45 -25.02
N LYS A 94 11.35 -1.65 -25.89
CA LYS A 94 12.61 -0.87 -25.90
C LYS A 94 12.43 0.65 -26.06
N ASN A 95 11.26 1.13 -26.46
CA ASN A 95 11.00 2.54 -26.79
C ASN A 95 10.16 3.28 -25.76
N ARG A 96 9.89 2.72 -24.58
CA ARG A 96 9.24 3.42 -23.47
C ARG A 96 10.05 3.24 -22.21
N PRO A 97 10.35 4.33 -21.46
CA PRO A 97 11.13 4.27 -20.22
C PRO A 97 10.24 3.78 -19.03
N LEU A 98 9.56 2.64 -19.22
CA LEU A 98 8.86 1.99 -18.12
C LEU A 98 9.88 1.20 -17.32
N THR A 99 10.04 1.55 -16.05
CA THR A 99 10.87 0.79 -15.12
C THR A 99 10.26 -0.58 -14.85
N LYS A 100 11.06 -1.57 -14.45
CA LYS A 100 10.56 -2.88 -14.02
C LYS A 100 9.48 -2.75 -12.92
N ALA A 101 9.61 -1.75 -12.05
CA ALA A 101 8.64 -1.46 -11.00
C ALA A 101 7.20 -1.29 -11.53
N ALA A 102 7.03 -0.72 -12.72
CA ALA A 102 5.70 -0.58 -13.33
C ALA A 102 5.01 -1.93 -13.61
N TYR A 103 5.77 -3.02 -13.66
CA TYR A 103 5.24 -4.37 -13.90
C TYR A 103 4.97 -5.16 -12.61
N TYR A 104 5.38 -4.67 -11.44
CA TYR A 104 5.14 -5.39 -10.17
C TYR A 104 3.64 -5.62 -9.90
N ARG A 105 2.77 -4.77 -10.43
CA ARG A 105 1.30 -4.95 -10.33
C ARG A 105 0.81 -6.29 -10.90
N VAL A 106 1.54 -6.89 -11.85
CA VAL A 106 1.20 -8.21 -12.43
C VAL A 106 1.42 -9.32 -11.39
N LEU A 107 2.31 -9.12 -10.43
CA LEU A 107 2.63 -10.09 -9.38
C LEU A 107 1.73 -9.95 -8.15
N LEU A 108 0.81 -8.99 -8.11
CA LEU A 108 -0.09 -8.78 -6.96
C LEU A 108 -0.83 -10.05 -6.51
N PRO A 109 -1.40 -10.87 -7.43
CA PRO A 109 -2.09 -12.08 -7.02
C PRO A 109 -1.20 -13.15 -6.36
N GLU A 110 0.12 -13.09 -6.59
CA GLU A 110 1.07 -14.01 -5.99
C GLU A 110 1.60 -13.51 -4.64
N VAL A 111 1.57 -12.20 -4.41
CA VAL A 111 2.19 -11.53 -3.26
C VAL A 111 1.18 -11.25 -2.16
N LEU A 112 -0.04 -10.86 -2.52
CA LEU A 112 -1.08 -10.53 -1.56
C LEU A 112 -1.74 -11.79 -0.99
N ASP A 113 -2.22 -11.69 0.26
CA ASP A 113 -2.98 -12.76 0.89
C ASP A 113 -4.23 -13.08 0.09
N VAL A 114 -4.55 -14.36 -0.05
CA VAL A 114 -5.69 -14.87 -0.82
C VAL A 114 -7.05 -14.41 -0.28
N SER A 115 -7.11 -13.95 0.95
CA SER A 115 -8.32 -13.37 1.57
C SER A 115 -8.62 -11.96 1.08
N ILE A 116 -7.68 -11.30 0.40
CA ILE A 116 -7.85 -9.95 -0.15
C ILE A 116 -8.57 -10.05 -1.50
N GLU A 117 -9.88 -9.83 -1.49
CA GLU A 117 -10.71 -9.95 -2.70
C GLU A 117 -10.57 -8.73 -3.64
N LYS A 118 -10.30 -7.55 -3.06
CA LYS A 118 -10.16 -6.29 -3.81
C LYS A 118 -9.00 -5.47 -3.27
N VAL A 119 -8.25 -4.87 -4.17
CA VAL A 119 -7.19 -3.93 -3.87
C VAL A 119 -7.21 -2.78 -4.88
N LEU A 120 -7.12 -1.56 -4.38
CA LEU A 120 -6.98 -0.38 -5.22
C LEU A 120 -5.49 -0.15 -5.50
N TYR A 121 -5.10 -0.21 -6.78
CA TYR A 121 -3.74 0.13 -7.19
C TYR A 121 -3.64 1.64 -7.47
N LEU A 122 -2.67 2.30 -6.85
CA LEU A 122 -2.35 3.70 -7.08
C LEU A 122 -0.88 3.84 -7.50
N ASP A 123 -0.63 4.62 -8.54
CA ASP A 123 0.74 5.02 -8.87
C ASP A 123 1.27 5.98 -7.77
N CYS A 124 2.55 5.86 -7.42
CA CYS A 124 3.11 6.62 -6.30
C CYS A 124 3.34 8.11 -6.60
N ASP A 125 3.19 8.55 -7.85
CA ASP A 125 3.40 9.93 -8.31
C ASP A 125 2.10 10.68 -8.62
N ILE A 126 0.98 10.23 -8.07
CA ILE A 126 -0.33 10.88 -8.17
C ILE A 126 -0.69 11.60 -6.87
N VAL A 127 -1.71 12.44 -6.91
CA VAL A 127 -2.34 13.07 -5.75
C VAL A 127 -3.82 12.71 -5.73
N VAL A 128 -4.28 12.17 -4.60
CA VAL A 128 -5.70 11.87 -4.37
C VAL A 128 -6.40 13.15 -3.93
N VAL A 129 -7.42 13.57 -4.67
CA VAL A 129 -8.13 14.84 -4.44
C VAL A 129 -9.56 14.67 -3.93
N GLY A 130 -9.97 13.46 -3.62
CA GLY A 130 -11.33 13.17 -3.18
C GLY A 130 -11.48 11.80 -2.53
N GLU A 131 -12.72 11.45 -2.27
CA GLU A 131 -13.06 10.16 -1.65
C GLU A 131 -12.85 8.99 -2.62
N VAL A 132 -12.30 7.89 -2.08
CA VAL A 132 -12.03 6.67 -2.85
C VAL A 132 -12.93 5.49 -2.49
N LYS A 133 -13.84 5.65 -1.54
CA LYS A 133 -14.68 4.57 -1.02
C LYS A 133 -15.43 3.81 -2.11
N GLU A 134 -15.97 4.53 -3.08
CA GLU A 134 -16.76 3.95 -4.17
C GLU A 134 -15.91 3.13 -5.19
N LEU A 135 -14.58 3.20 -5.10
CA LEU A 135 -13.69 2.40 -5.95
C LEU A 135 -13.51 0.95 -5.44
N PHE A 136 -13.93 0.69 -4.22
CA PHE A 136 -13.92 -0.63 -3.59
C PHE A 136 -15.30 -1.31 -3.70
#